data_0965e301d54195b204b4afaa289e3069
#
_entry.id   0965e301d54195b204b4afaa289e3069
#
_cell.length_a   1.000
_cell.length_b   1.000
_cell.length_c   1.000
_cell.angle_alpha   90.00
_cell.angle_beta   90.00
_cell.angle_gamma   90.00
#
_symmetry.space_group_name_H-M   'P 1'
#
loop_
_entity.id
_entity.type
_entity.pdbx_description
1 polymer ?
#
loop_
_entity_poly.entity_id
_entity_poly.type
_entity_poly.pdbx_seq_one_letter_code
_entity_poly.pdbx_strand_id
1 'polypeptide(L)'
;MDQFEDFDVAIVGAGIAGSALALALSGSGLSLALIEPQPLVRKDLPAERSADSFDARVSALTPRSVAFLERLGVWERVVAYRQCAYSHMTVWDAEGTGRIEFDRSELGVPALGHIVENRAITDSLLAALEHSRDVQTCNPDRLEACQRTSDGRLLLSLQSGRQLRAKLLVGADGAMSRVRQMLEFRTREWDYGHRALVCTVQTANDHRDTAWQRFLPTGPLAFLPLPGTAEHHLCSIVWSLQEAVAEEVLALSDAAFCARLGSAFEETLGPVVASSPRFAFPLRQRHAVDYIQPGVALVADAAHTIHPLAGQGINLGLQDVSVLAEEVLQAHQRGLEPGRLDLLARYQRRRKGDNLVMMGAMDGFKRLFEQQSLPLRWLRNAGMRGVAQIAPLKQRLMRQALGIG
;
A
#
# COMPACT_ATOMS: atom_id res chain seq x y z
N MET A 1 34.59 3.83 26.94
CA MET A 1 33.70 2.67 26.69
C MET A 1 32.57 3.19 25.81
N ASP A 2 32.60 2.81 24.57
CA ASP A 2 31.52 3.19 23.64
C ASP A 2 30.22 2.56 24.15
N GLN A 3 29.29 3.40 24.56
CA GLN A 3 28.04 2.95 25.19
C GLN A 3 27.05 2.66 24.05
N PHE A 4 27.04 1.40 23.59
CA PHE A 4 26.05 0.92 22.62
C PHE A 4 24.72 0.64 23.35
N GLU A 5 23.63 1.00 22.72
CA GLU A 5 22.30 0.59 23.15
C GLU A 5 21.93 -0.72 22.42
N ASP A 6 21.63 -1.77 23.18
CA ASP A 6 21.33 -3.10 22.63
C ASP A 6 19.84 -3.30 22.37
N PHE A 7 19.51 -3.80 21.19
CA PHE A 7 18.14 -4.14 20.77
C PHE A 7 18.07 -5.52 20.12
N ASP A 8 16.96 -6.18 20.31
CA ASP A 8 16.65 -7.41 19.56
C ASP A 8 16.31 -7.08 18.10
N VAL A 9 15.49 -6.03 17.88
CA VAL A 9 15.08 -5.61 16.55
C VAL A 9 15.18 -4.08 16.43
N ALA A 10 15.86 -3.62 15.37
CA ALA A 10 15.86 -2.22 14.94
C ALA A 10 15.05 -2.11 13.65
N ILE A 11 14.09 -1.18 13.61
CA ILE A 11 13.19 -0.92 12.48
C ILE A 11 13.49 0.48 11.96
N VAL A 12 13.80 0.62 10.68
CA VAL A 12 14.05 1.90 10.02
C VAL A 12 12.84 2.29 9.19
N GLY A 13 12.25 3.43 9.53
CA GLY A 13 11.02 3.96 8.96
C GLY A 13 9.79 3.72 9.85
N ALA A 14 9.14 4.81 10.30
CA ALA A 14 7.90 4.78 11.08
C ALA A 14 6.66 5.09 10.23
N GLY A 15 6.69 4.74 8.95
CA GLY A 15 5.50 4.69 8.10
C GLY A 15 4.57 3.54 8.50
N ILE A 16 3.52 3.29 7.74
CA ILE A 16 2.51 2.26 8.04
C ILE A 16 3.16 0.90 8.30
N ALA A 17 4.12 0.47 7.46
CA ALA A 17 4.75 -0.84 7.59
C ALA A 17 5.63 -0.96 8.84
N GLY A 18 6.50 0.03 9.09
CA GLY A 18 7.40 -0.02 10.25
C GLY A 18 6.67 0.13 11.57
N SER A 19 5.70 1.04 11.65
CA SER A 19 4.85 1.20 12.84
C SER A 19 4.00 -0.04 13.12
N ALA A 20 3.44 -0.66 12.08
CA ALA A 20 2.69 -1.91 12.21
C ALA A 20 3.57 -3.07 12.68
N LEU A 21 4.84 -3.14 12.20
CA LEU A 21 5.79 -4.15 12.65
C LEU A 21 6.17 -3.94 14.12
N ALA A 22 6.48 -2.70 14.50
CA ALA A 22 6.80 -2.36 15.89
C ALA A 22 5.67 -2.76 16.85
N LEU A 23 4.41 -2.45 16.49
CA LEU A 23 3.24 -2.87 17.27
C LEU A 23 3.06 -4.39 17.28
N ALA A 24 3.25 -5.06 16.14
CA ALA A 24 3.10 -6.51 16.06
C ALA A 24 4.12 -7.27 16.93
N LEU A 25 5.28 -6.67 17.19
CA LEU A 25 6.33 -7.23 18.05
C LEU A 25 6.25 -6.72 19.48
N SER A 26 5.51 -5.64 19.74
CA SER A 26 5.34 -5.08 21.09
C SER A 26 4.64 -6.06 22.03
N GLY A 27 4.99 -6.01 23.33
CA GLY A 27 4.47 -6.92 24.36
C GLY A 27 5.03 -8.34 24.32
N SER A 28 5.99 -8.63 23.44
CA SER A 28 6.60 -9.96 23.31
C SER A 28 7.80 -10.18 24.23
N GLY A 29 8.32 -9.12 24.86
CA GLY A 29 9.58 -9.13 25.63
C GLY A 29 10.84 -8.86 24.77
N LEU A 30 10.69 -8.64 23.46
CA LEU A 30 11.76 -8.16 22.59
C LEU A 30 12.01 -6.67 22.82
N SER A 31 13.28 -6.25 22.88
CA SER A 31 13.67 -4.84 22.89
C SER A 31 13.67 -4.30 21.45
N LEU A 32 12.90 -3.22 21.21
CA LEU A 32 12.64 -2.68 19.88
C LEU A 32 13.14 -1.25 19.76
N ALA A 33 13.88 -0.93 18.67
CA ALA A 33 14.18 0.44 18.27
C ALA A 33 13.44 0.79 16.99
N LEU A 34 12.73 1.93 16.98
CA LEU A 34 12.05 2.48 15.79
C LEU A 34 12.74 3.80 15.41
N ILE A 35 13.38 3.83 14.24
CA ILE A 35 14.21 4.95 13.77
C ILE A 35 13.45 5.67 12.65
N GLU A 36 13.19 6.99 12.83
CA GLU A 36 12.45 7.80 11.87
C GLU A 36 13.07 9.20 11.74
N PRO A 37 13.46 9.62 10.52
CA PRO A 37 14.10 10.93 10.33
C PRO A 37 13.14 12.12 10.46
N GLN A 38 11.85 11.93 10.25
CA GLN A 38 10.86 12.98 10.37
C GLN A 38 10.23 12.99 11.78
N PRO A 39 9.90 14.14 12.35
CA PRO A 39 9.17 14.19 13.61
C PRO A 39 7.89 13.35 13.56
N LEU A 40 7.72 12.45 14.52
CA LEU A 40 6.50 11.66 14.69
C LEU A 40 5.44 12.54 15.38
N VAL A 41 4.80 13.37 14.55
CA VAL A 41 3.73 14.27 15.03
C VAL A 41 2.40 13.69 14.56
N ARG A 42 1.53 13.40 15.51
CA ARG A 42 0.13 13.10 15.22
C ARG A 42 -0.56 14.35 14.73
N LYS A 43 -1.34 14.21 13.68
CA LYS A 43 -2.07 15.33 13.07
C LYS A 43 -3.54 15.22 13.44
N ASP A 44 -4.14 16.36 13.75
CA ASP A 44 -5.60 16.42 13.83
C ASP A 44 -6.20 16.06 12.48
N LEU A 45 -7.08 15.08 12.51
CA LEU A 45 -7.73 14.59 11.29
C LEU A 45 -9.02 15.39 11.10
N PRO A 46 -9.23 16.05 9.93
CA PRO A 46 -10.42 16.85 9.70
C PRO A 46 -11.70 16.02 9.80
N ALA A 47 -12.69 16.47 10.55
CA ALA A 47 -14.00 15.84 10.62
C ALA A 47 -14.89 16.19 9.41
N GLU A 48 -14.56 17.28 8.70
CA GLU A 48 -15.29 17.76 7.52
C GLU A 48 -15.24 16.72 6.38
N ARG A 49 -16.33 16.66 5.60
CA ARG A 49 -16.48 15.77 4.43
C ARG A 49 -16.68 16.59 3.17
N SER A 50 -15.64 17.35 2.80
CA SER A 50 -15.53 18.06 1.53
C SER A 50 -14.40 17.47 0.69
N ALA A 51 -14.34 17.77 -0.59
CA ALA A 51 -13.27 17.28 -1.47
C ALA A 51 -11.89 17.66 -0.93
N ASP A 52 -11.72 18.87 -0.40
CA ASP A 52 -10.44 19.40 0.10
C ASP A 52 -10.03 18.83 1.46
N SER A 53 -10.95 18.21 2.19
CA SER A 53 -10.68 17.66 3.52
C SER A 53 -10.00 16.29 3.51
N PHE A 54 -10.01 15.60 2.37
CA PHE A 54 -9.41 14.26 2.23
C PHE A 54 -7.93 14.33 1.87
N ASP A 55 -7.16 13.34 2.36
CA ASP A 55 -5.80 13.13 1.91
C ASP A 55 -5.79 12.66 0.45
N ALA A 56 -4.84 13.16 -0.32
CA ALA A 56 -4.62 12.68 -1.69
C ALA A 56 -4.24 11.19 -1.74
N ARG A 57 -3.68 10.65 -0.66
CA ARG A 57 -3.30 9.25 -0.55
C ARG A 57 -4.34 8.45 0.21
N VAL A 58 -5.11 7.68 -0.52
CA VAL A 58 -6.00 6.66 0.03
C VAL A 58 -5.54 5.27 -0.39
N SER A 59 -5.95 4.28 0.37
CA SER A 59 -5.69 2.87 0.08
C SER A 59 -6.97 2.06 0.14
N ALA A 60 -7.09 1.09 -0.77
CA ALA A 60 -8.14 0.09 -0.75
C ALA A 60 -7.65 -1.11 0.08
N LEU A 61 -8.01 -1.14 1.36
CA LEU A 61 -7.63 -2.22 2.26
C LEU A 61 -8.46 -3.47 1.98
N THR A 62 -7.77 -4.60 1.82
CA THR A 62 -8.42 -5.91 1.72
C THR A 62 -8.90 -6.39 3.10
N PRO A 63 -9.88 -7.31 3.17
CA PRO A 63 -10.31 -7.90 4.44
C PRO A 63 -9.15 -8.49 5.25
N ARG A 64 -8.15 -9.08 4.60
CA ARG A 64 -6.95 -9.60 5.27
C ARG A 64 -6.13 -8.51 5.95
N SER A 65 -5.97 -7.35 5.28
CA SER A 65 -5.26 -6.20 5.85
C SER A 65 -6.02 -5.59 7.01
N VAL A 66 -7.35 -5.51 6.91
CA VAL A 66 -8.23 -5.06 8.01
C VAL A 66 -8.07 -5.98 9.21
N ALA A 67 -8.18 -7.30 9.02
CA ALA A 67 -8.01 -8.28 10.10
C ALA A 67 -6.62 -8.19 10.77
N PHE A 68 -5.58 -7.80 10.03
CA PHE A 68 -4.27 -7.54 10.64
C PHE A 68 -4.28 -6.27 11.50
N LEU A 69 -4.87 -5.16 11.02
CA LEU A 69 -5.01 -3.93 11.80
C LEU A 69 -5.93 -4.10 13.02
N GLU A 70 -6.95 -4.96 12.94
CA GLU A 70 -7.78 -5.36 14.09
C GLU A 70 -6.94 -6.07 15.16
N ARG A 71 -6.10 -7.03 14.77
CA ARG A 71 -5.19 -7.71 15.71
C ARG A 71 -4.18 -6.77 16.36
N LEU A 72 -3.80 -5.69 15.69
CA LEU A 72 -2.96 -4.62 16.26
C LEU A 72 -3.75 -3.66 17.17
N GLY A 73 -5.08 -3.81 17.26
CA GLY A 73 -5.94 -2.93 18.07
C GLY A 73 -6.10 -1.52 17.54
N VAL A 74 -5.80 -1.28 16.24
CA VAL A 74 -5.83 0.07 15.65
C VAL A 74 -7.02 0.30 14.72
N TRP A 75 -7.71 -0.75 14.28
CA TRP A 75 -8.76 -0.65 13.28
C TRP A 75 -9.97 0.17 13.76
N GLU A 76 -10.40 0.02 15.01
CA GLU A 76 -11.52 0.78 15.58
C GLU A 76 -11.28 2.29 15.51
N ARG A 77 -10.03 2.74 15.74
CA ARG A 77 -9.66 4.13 15.63
C ARG A 77 -9.72 4.63 14.18
N VAL A 78 -9.30 3.81 13.22
CA VAL A 78 -9.44 4.11 11.79
C VAL A 78 -10.91 4.28 11.41
N VAL A 79 -11.78 3.38 11.86
CA VAL A 79 -13.22 3.44 11.62
C VAL A 79 -13.85 4.67 12.27
N ALA A 80 -13.47 4.97 13.51
CA ALA A 80 -13.98 6.13 14.25
C ALA A 80 -13.64 7.46 13.57
N TYR A 81 -12.53 7.53 12.83
CA TYR A 81 -12.22 8.71 12.03
C TYR A 81 -13.11 8.77 10.79
N ARG A 82 -12.80 8.00 9.76
CA ARG A 82 -13.65 7.78 8.57
C ARG A 82 -13.05 6.73 7.65
N GLN A 83 -13.91 5.92 7.08
CA GLN A 83 -13.59 4.94 6.06
C GLN A 83 -14.82 4.72 5.18
N CYS A 84 -14.66 4.16 4.01
CA CYS A 84 -15.77 3.74 3.17
C CYS A 84 -15.61 2.25 2.83
N ALA A 85 -16.52 1.41 3.37
CA ALA A 85 -16.62 0.03 2.96
C ALA A 85 -17.26 -0.01 1.56
N TYR A 86 -16.66 -0.78 0.64
CA TYR A 86 -17.30 -0.98 -0.67
C TYR A 86 -17.78 -2.42 -0.82
N SER A 87 -19.02 -2.52 -1.30
CA SER A 87 -19.75 -3.78 -1.47
C SER A 87 -19.63 -4.32 -2.88
N HIS A 88 -19.33 -3.43 -3.84
CA HIS A 88 -19.29 -3.72 -5.26
C HIS A 88 -17.99 -3.20 -5.87
N MET A 89 -17.55 -3.87 -6.93
CA MET A 89 -16.47 -3.36 -7.78
C MET A 89 -16.86 -3.60 -9.23
N THR A 90 -16.76 -2.56 -10.04
CA THR A 90 -17.04 -2.62 -11.48
C THR A 90 -15.79 -2.24 -12.25
N VAL A 91 -15.40 -3.12 -13.17
CA VAL A 91 -14.24 -2.94 -14.04
C VAL A 91 -14.68 -3.09 -15.49
N TRP A 92 -14.33 -2.11 -16.36
CA TRP A 92 -14.67 -2.20 -17.78
C TRP A 92 -13.59 -1.62 -18.69
N ASP A 93 -13.65 -2.05 -19.95
CA ASP A 93 -12.76 -1.61 -21.02
C ASP A 93 -13.35 -0.42 -21.77
N ALA A 94 -12.57 0.63 -21.95
CA ALA A 94 -13.00 1.82 -22.71
C ALA A 94 -13.20 1.58 -24.20
N GLU A 95 -12.55 0.55 -24.74
CA GLU A 95 -12.52 0.28 -26.18
C GLU A 95 -13.33 -0.96 -26.58
N GLY A 96 -14.21 -1.42 -25.72
CA GLY A 96 -14.99 -2.61 -25.99
C GLY A 96 -16.17 -2.82 -25.05
N THR A 97 -16.74 -4.02 -25.07
CA THR A 97 -17.90 -4.42 -24.27
C THR A 97 -17.53 -5.26 -23.05
N GLY A 98 -16.22 -5.40 -22.77
CA GLY A 98 -15.73 -6.16 -21.62
C GLY A 98 -16.06 -5.42 -20.32
N ARG A 99 -16.88 -6.06 -19.47
CA ARG A 99 -17.25 -5.56 -18.14
C ARG A 99 -17.29 -6.73 -17.16
N ILE A 100 -16.76 -6.52 -15.98
CA ILE A 100 -16.82 -7.47 -14.88
C ILE A 100 -17.33 -6.71 -13.66
N GLU A 101 -18.34 -7.27 -13.01
CA GLU A 101 -18.89 -6.77 -11.76
C GLU A 101 -18.62 -7.79 -10.66
N PHE A 102 -18.18 -7.33 -9.52
CA PHE A 102 -17.92 -8.13 -8.34
C PHE A 102 -18.84 -7.65 -7.23
N ASP A 103 -19.49 -8.58 -6.56
CA ASP A 103 -20.39 -8.34 -5.45
C ASP A 103 -19.94 -9.11 -4.22
N ARG A 104 -20.00 -8.47 -3.05
CA ARG A 104 -19.64 -9.10 -1.78
C ARG A 104 -20.44 -10.37 -1.46
N SER A 105 -21.69 -10.41 -1.91
CA SER A 105 -22.58 -11.56 -1.68
C SER A 105 -22.08 -12.84 -2.36
N GLU A 106 -21.32 -12.73 -3.45
CA GLU A 106 -20.74 -13.87 -4.16
C GLU A 106 -19.71 -14.64 -3.31
N LEU A 107 -19.14 -13.99 -2.31
CA LEU A 107 -18.18 -14.59 -1.38
C LEU A 107 -18.73 -14.70 0.05
N GLY A 108 -19.90 -14.14 0.33
CA GLY A 108 -20.48 -14.09 1.68
C GLY A 108 -19.67 -13.25 2.67
N VAL A 109 -18.98 -12.21 2.18
CA VAL A 109 -18.18 -11.30 3.01
C VAL A 109 -18.93 -10.01 3.32
N PRO A 110 -18.64 -9.33 4.45
CA PRO A 110 -19.31 -8.07 4.82
C PRO A 110 -18.99 -6.91 3.86
N ALA A 111 -17.81 -6.90 3.26
CA ALA A 111 -17.36 -5.93 2.28
C ALA A 111 -16.27 -6.54 1.39
N LEU A 112 -16.08 -6.05 0.16
CA LEU A 112 -14.95 -6.39 -0.68
C LEU A 112 -13.66 -5.70 -0.20
N GLY A 113 -13.78 -4.61 0.52
CA GLY A 113 -12.67 -3.88 1.13
C GLY A 113 -13.12 -2.53 1.66
N HIS A 114 -12.14 -1.74 2.10
CA HIS A 114 -12.37 -0.44 2.71
C HIS A 114 -11.43 0.60 2.10
N ILE A 115 -11.98 1.72 1.63
CA ILE A 115 -11.18 2.86 1.22
C ILE A 115 -10.87 3.69 2.45
N VAL A 116 -9.58 3.88 2.72
CA VAL A 116 -9.07 4.54 3.93
C VAL A 116 -7.96 5.51 3.56
N GLU A 117 -7.91 6.66 4.20
CA GLU A 117 -6.80 7.60 4.08
C GLU A 117 -5.55 7.05 4.78
N ASN A 118 -4.41 7.11 4.12
CA ASN A 118 -3.16 6.60 4.68
C ASN A 118 -2.78 7.31 5.98
N ARG A 119 -3.09 8.61 6.11
CA ARG A 119 -2.88 9.38 7.33
C ARG A 119 -3.68 8.84 8.53
N ALA A 120 -4.90 8.35 8.31
CA ALA A 120 -5.73 7.75 9.36
C ALA A 120 -5.11 6.47 9.90
N ILE A 121 -4.56 5.62 9.02
CA ILE A 121 -3.85 4.41 9.42
C ILE A 121 -2.58 4.77 10.19
N THR A 122 -1.79 5.72 9.67
CA THR A 122 -0.53 6.16 10.31
C THR A 122 -0.80 6.76 11.69
N ASP A 123 -1.78 7.68 11.82
CA ASP A 123 -2.14 8.28 13.12
C ASP A 123 -2.59 7.22 14.13
N SER A 124 -3.39 6.24 13.69
CA SER A 124 -3.87 5.16 14.56
C SER A 124 -2.73 4.27 15.06
N LEU A 125 -1.76 3.96 14.19
CA LEU A 125 -0.56 3.19 14.55
C LEU A 125 0.32 3.97 15.52
N LEU A 126 0.58 5.25 15.26
CA LEU A 126 1.38 6.11 16.14
C LEU A 126 0.72 6.26 17.52
N ALA A 127 -0.61 6.46 17.57
CA ALA A 127 -1.34 6.53 18.82
C ALA A 127 -1.20 5.26 19.67
N ALA A 128 -1.19 4.09 19.03
CA ALA A 128 -0.98 2.83 19.73
C ALA A 128 0.47 2.68 20.23
N LEU A 129 1.45 3.14 19.42
CA LEU A 129 2.87 3.10 19.79
C LEU A 129 3.21 4.01 20.99
N GLU A 130 2.52 5.13 21.20
CA GLU A 130 2.69 6.00 22.36
C GLU A 130 2.48 5.25 23.69
N HIS A 131 1.71 4.16 23.68
CA HIS A 131 1.44 3.33 24.84
C HIS A 131 2.35 2.10 24.97
N SER A 132 3.23 1.86 24.00
CA SER A 132 4.13 0.70 23.95
C SER A 132 5.43 1.02 24.71
N ARG A 133 5.66 0.35 25.83
CA ARG A 133 6.83 0.60 26.70
C ARG A 133 8.13 -0.05 26.23
N ASP A 134 8.03 -1.05 25.38
CA ASP A 134 9.14 -1.86 24.84
C ASP A 134 9.61 -1.39 23.46
N VAL A 135 8.99 -0.34 22.91
CA VAL A 135 9.40 0.30 21.66
C VAL A 135 10.08 1.63 21.98
N GLN A 136 11.39 1.69 21.82
CA GLN A 136 12.15 2.93 21.93
C GLN A 136 12.17 3.64 20.57
N THR A 137 11.61 4.84 20.51
CA THR A 137 11.66 5.68 19.31
C THR A 137 12.92 6.52 19.26
N CYS A 138 13.66 6.44 18.15
CA CYS A 138 14.76 7.33 17.79
C CYS A 138 14.21 8.32 16.76
N ASN A 139 13.67 9.45 17.25
CA ASN A 139 12.94 10.42 16.43
C ASN A 139 13.03 11.86 16.98
N PRO A 140 13.36 12.86 16.16
CA PRO A 140 13.83 12.69 14.77
C PRO A 140 15.27 12.19 14.72
N ASP A 141 15.53 11.08 14.03
CA ASP A 141 16.88 10.56 13.83
C ASP A 141 16.96 9.71 12.57
N ARG A 142 18.15 9.57 11.99
CA ARG A 142 18.36 8.89 10.72
C ARG A 142 19.50 7.89 10.81
N LEU A 143 19.29 6.71 10.23
CA LEU A 143 20.37 5.75 10.03
C LEU A 143 21.38 6.30 9.00
N GLU A 144 22.66 6.43 9.40
CA GLU A 144 23.74 6.89 8.54
C GLU A 144 24.68 5.78 8.12
N ALA A 145 24.95 4.84 9.01
CA ALA A 145 25.81 3.70 8.70
C ALA A 145 25.31 2.42 9.40
N CYS A 146 25.60 1.30 8.76
CA CYS A 146 25.34 -0.03 9.30
C CYS A 146 26.57 -0.91 9.05
N GLN A 147 27.13 -1.48 10.10
CA GLN A 147 28.29 -2.36 10.03
C GLN A 147 28.00 -3.67 10.75
N ARG A 148 28.53 -4.77 10.24
CA ARG A 148 28.44 -6.06 10.90
C ARG A 148 29.58 -6.21 11.88
N THR A 149 29.28 -6.53 13.11
CA THR A 149 30.25 -6.81 14.16
C THR A 149 30.75 -8.26 14.08
N SER A 150 31.88 -8.55 14.73
CA SER A 150 32.48 -9.90 14.74
C SER A 150 31.59 -10.98 15.38
N ASP A 151 30.69 -10.59 16.28
CA ASP A 151 29.68 -11.46 16.91
C ASP A 151 28.41 -11.65 16.07
N GLY A 152 28.38 -11.08 14.82
CA GLY A 152 27.31 -11.23 13.88
C GLY A 152 26.14 -10.22 14.05
N ARG A 153 26.20 -9.35 15.06
CA ARG A 153 25.22 -8.26 15.25
C ARG A 153 25.45 -7.12 14.26
N LEU A 154 24.52 -6.20 14.23
CA LEU A 154 24.58 -5.00 13.38
C LEU A 154 24.78 -3.76 14.27
N LEU A 155 25.87 -3.05 14.03
CA LEU A 155 26.14 -1.75 14.62
C LEU A 155 25.55 -0.67 13.71
N LEU A 156 24.63 0.11 14.25
CA LEU A 156 23.88 1.17 13.56
C LEU A 156 24.33 2.51 14.10
N SER A 157 24.88 3.36 13.25
CA SER A 157 25.23 4.74 13.60
C SER A 157 24.11 5.68 13.15
N LEU A 158 23.58 6.48 14.06
CA LEU A 158 22.54 7.43 13.80
C LEU A 158 23.11 8.85 13.60
N GLN A 159 22.37 9.71 12.92
CA GLN A 159 22.77 11.10 12.65
C GLN A 159 23.03 11.92 13.93
N SER A 160 22.32 11.63 15.00
CA SER A 160 22.53 12.24 16.32
C SER A 160 23.86 11.86 16.99
N GLY A 161 24.60 10.91 16.43
CA GLY A 161 25.79 10.31 17.04
C GLY A 161 25.48 9.11 17.95
N ARG A 162 24.22 8.77 18.19
CA ARG A 162 23.84 7.53 18.91
C ARG A 162 24.30 6.30 18.14
N GLN A 163 24.69 5.28 18.88
CA GLN A 163 25.06 4.00 18.32
C GLN A 163 24.19 2.89 18.92
N LEU A 164 23.48 2.18 18.05
CA LEU A 164 22.62 1.07 18.42
C LEU A 164 23.24 -0.24 17.94
N ARG A 165 23.04 -1.30 18.68
CA ARG A 165 23.45 -2.65 18.27
C ARG A 165 22.23 -3.55 18.22
N ALA A 166 21.95 -4.16 17.07
CA ALA A 166 20.74 -4.94 16.84
C ALA A 166 21.07 -6.38 16.36
N LYS A 167 20.22 -7.34 16.77
CA LYS A 167 20.25 -8.72 16.24
C LYS A 167 19.57 -8.83 14.88
N LEU A 168 18.51 -8.01 14.66
CA LEU A 168 17.77 -7.90 13.41
C LEU A 168 17.58 -6.44 13.06
N LEU A 169 17.94 -6.04 11.84
CA LEU A 169 17.60 -4.76 11.21
C LEU A 169 16.50 -4.97 10.21
N VAL A 170 15.41 -4.19 10.31
CA VAL A 170 14.32 -4.22 9.32
C VAL A 170 14.26 -2.88 8.59
N GLY A 171 14.42 -2.92 7.26
CA GLY A 171 14.18 -1.78 6.39
C GLY A 171 12.70 -1.69 6.04
N ALA A 172 12.02 -0.68 6.58
CA ALA A 172 10.63 -0.30 6.32
C ALA A 172 10.52 1.16 5.85
N ASP A 173 11.61 1.68 5.29
CA ASP A 173 11.89 3.08 4.96
C ASP A 173 11.48 3.48 3.52
N GLY A 174 10.52 2.74 2.96
CA GLY A 174 9.81 3.09 1.73
C GLY A 174 10.60 2.85 0.44
N ALA A 175 10.04 3.35 -0.66
CA ALA A 175 10.53 3.08 -2.01
C ALA A 175 12.00 3.50 -2.25
N MET A 176 12.47 4.54 -1.57
CA MET A 176 13.85 5.03 -1.65
C MET A 176 14.72 4.52 -0.51
N SER A 177 14.44 3.32 0.00
CA SER A 177 15.07 2.71 1.16
C SER A 177 16.59 2.90 1.20
N ARG A 178 17.04 3.54 2.28
CA ARG A 178 18.47 3.70 2.59
C ARG A 178 19.07 2.39 3.10
N VAL A 179 18.31 1.61 3.87
CA VAL A 179 18.74 0.28 4.32
C VAL A 179 19.07 -0.60 3.12
N ARG A 180 18.17 -0.64 2.12
CA ARG A 180 18.39 -1.38 0.88
C ARG A 180 19.65 -0.92 0.13
N GLN A 181 19.85 0.39 0.01
CA GLN A 181 20.99 0.97 -0.70
C GLN A 181 22.31 0.75 0.07
N MET A 182 22.31 1.03 1.37
CA MET A 182 23.48 0.93 2.25
C MET A 182 24.04 -0.50 2.34
N LEU A 183 23.14 -1.48 2.30
CA LEU A 183 23.50 -2.90 2.37
C LEU A 183 23.53 -3.57 0.99
N GLU A 184 23.53 -2.76 -0.09
CA GLU A 184 23.76 -3.20 -1.47
C GLU A 184 22.81 -4.33 -1.93
N PHE A 185 21.55 -4.29 -1.50
CA PHE A 185 20.55 -5.23 -2.02
C PHE A 185 20.37 -5.03 -3.51
N ARG A 186 20.56 -6.06 -4.30
CA ARG A 186 20.32 -6.01 -5.73
C ARG A 186 18.85 -5.74 -6.03
N THR A 187 18.56 -4.81 -6.93
CA THR A 187 17.20 -4.44 -7.35
C THR A 187 17.02 -4.61 -8.84
N ARG A 188 15.77 -4.87 -9.22
CA ARG A 188 15.28 -4.72 -10.59
C ARG A 188 14.32 -3.56 -10.62
N GLU A 189 14.51 -2.65 -11.54
CA GLU A 189 13.70 -1.43 -11.66
C GLU A 189 13.18 -1.28 -13.09
N TRP A 190 11.93 -0.83 -13.19
CA TRP A 190 11.29 -0.46 -14.44
C TRP A 190 10.59 0.88 -14.26
N ASP A 191 10.81 1.79 -15.18
CA ASP A 191 10.02 2.99 -15.32
C ASP A 191 8.94 2.74 -16.36
N TYR A 192 7.70 3.05 -16.03
CA TYR A 192 6.59 2.85 -16.96
C TYR A 192 6.35 4.07 -17.86
N GLY A 193 7.04 5.19 -17.64
CA GLY A 193 6.78 6.46 -18.32
C GLY A 193 5.37 7.01 -18.03
N HIS A 194 4.79 6.61 -16.89
CA HIS A 194 3.45 7.01 -16.45
C HIS A 194 3.51 7.69 -15.09
N ARG A 195 2.49 8.52 -14.85
CA ARG A 195 2.23 9.14 -13.54
C ARG A 195 0.83 8.76 -13.06
N ALA A 196 0.68 8.52 -11.77
CA ALA A 196 -0.62 8.44 -11.13
C ALA A 196 -1.06 9.85 -10.72
N LEU A 197 -2.06 10.38 -11.40
CA LEU A 197 -2.76 11.58 -10.96
C LEU A 197 -3.77 11.17 -9.89
N VAL A 198 -3.72 11.84 -8.74
CA VAL A 198 -4.61 11.59 -7.61
C VAL A 198 -5.23 12.89 -7.12
N CYS A 199 -6.51 12.84 -6.80
CA CYS A 199 -7.26 13.93 -6.17
C CYS A 199 -8.56 13.35 -5.59
N THR A 200 -9.28 14.15 -4.81
CA THR A 200 -10.66 13.86 -4.43
C THR A 200 -11.60 14.69 -5.30
N VAL A 201 -12.68 14.09 -5.75
CA VAL A 201 -13.72 14.78 -6.54
C VAL A 201 -15.08 14.60 -5.92
N GLN A 202 -15.97 15.55 -6.21
CA GLN A 202 -17.39 15.44 -5.98
C GLN A 202 -18.09 15.11 -7.30
N THR A 203 -18.96 14.09 -7.28
CA THR A 203 -19.78 13.67 -8.42
C THR A 203 -21.24 14.05 -8.20
N ALA A 204 -21.99 14.20 -9.29
CA ALA A 204 -23.43 14.53 -9.21
C ALA A 204 -24.24 13.35 -8.64
N ASN A 205 -23.85 12.11 -8.91
CA ASN A 205 -24.53 10.91 -8.47
C ASN A 205 -23.69 10.15 -7.43
N ASP A 206 -24.40 9.38 -6.59
CA ASP A 206 -23.80 8.52 -5.56
C ASP A 206 -22.98 7.37 -6.19
N HIS A 207 -21.86 7.04 -5.59
CA HIS A 207 -21.01 5.89 -5.95
C HIS A 207 -21.62 4.54 -5.57
N ARG A 208 -22.63 4.48 -4.71
CA ARG A 208 -23.37 3.26 -4.27
C ARG A 208 -22.45 2.20 -3.70
N ASP A 209 -21.54 2.60 -2.82
CA ASP A 209 -20.51 1.72 -2.22
C ASP A 209 -19.79 0.85 -3.26
N THR A 210 -19.51 1.42 -4.42
CA THR A 210 -18.88 0.74 -5.54
C THR A 210 -17.51 1.35 -5.84
N ALA A 211 -16.49 0.51 -5.91
CA ALA A 211 -15.20 0.87 -6.48
C ALA A 211 -15.29 0.70 -8.01
N TRP A 212 -15.08 1.79 -8.74
CA TRP A 212 -15.19 1.82 -10.19
C TRP A 212 -13.82 1.91 -10.83
N GLN A 213 -13.57 1.11 -11.88
CA GLN A 213 -12.31 1.16 -12.62
C GLN A 213 -12.54 1.01 -14.11
N ARG A 214 -12.09 2.00 -14.88
CA ARG A 214 -12.11 2.00 -16.33
C ARG A 214 -10.71 1.86 -16.89
N PHE A 215 -10.50 0.90 -17.78
CA PHE A 215 -9.26 0.77 -18.51
C PHE A 215 -9.31 1.61 -19.79
N LEU A 216 -8.57 2.71 -19.80
CA LEU A 216 -8.41 3.60 -20.94
C LEU A 216 -7.15 3.25 -21.72
N PRO A 217 -7.04 3.64 -23.00
CA PRO A 217 -5.78 3.50 -23.76
C PRO A 217 -4.60 4.24 -23.14
N THR A 218 -4.86 5.31 -22.40
CA THR A 218 -3.86 6.10 -21.66
C THR A 218 -3.46 5.51 -20.32
N GLY A 219 -4.17 4.49 -19.85
CA GLY A 219 -3.98 3.84 -18.55
C GLY A 219 -5.29 3.74 -17.74
N PRO A 220 -5.30 3.00 -16.64
CA PRO A 220 -6.49 2.82 -15.81
C PRO A 220 -6.88 4.10 -15.07
N LEU A 221 -8.20 4.33 -15.00
CA LEU A 221 -8.85 5.37 -14.22
C LEU A 221 -9.75 4.72 -13.18
N ALA A 222 -9.53 5.00 -11.90
CA ALA A 222 -10.34 4.51 -10.79
C ALA A 222 -11.06 5.65 -10.07
N PHE A 223 -12.32 5.41 -9.70
CA PHE A 223 -13.11 6.19 -8.75
C PHE A 223 -13.35 5.32 -7.53
N LEU A 224 -12.71 5.66 -6.43
CA LEU A 224 -12.78 4.92 -5.18
C LEU A 224 -13.75 5.64 -4.23
N PRO A 225 -14.76 4.94 -3.66
CA PRO A 225 -15.80 5.57 -2.86
C PRO A 225 -15.21 6.14 -1.57
N LEU A 226 -15.60 7.37 -1.25
CA LEU A 226 -15.28 8.04 0.01
C LEU A 226 -16.56 8.35 0.79
N PRO A 227 -16.48 8.40 2.13
CA PRO A 227 -17.65 8.75 2.93
C PRO A 227 -18.04 10.20 2.67
N GLY A 228 -19.16 10.39 2.01
CA GLY A 228 -19.76 11.68 1.72
C GLY A 228 -20.91 12.06 2.66
N THR A 229 -21.75 12.96 2.22
CA THR A 229 -23.03 13.32 2.83
C THR A 229 -24.14 13.11 1.78
N ALA A 230 -25.40 13.34 2.15
CA ALA A 230 -26.50 13.27 1.18
C ALA A 230 -26.35 14.28 0.02
N GLU A 231 -25.62 15.37 0.23
CA GLU A 231 -25.40 16.45 -0.74
C GLU A 231 -24.03 16.37 -1.43
N HIS A 232 -23.09 15.61 -0.87
CA HIS A 232 -21.72 15.55 -1.35
C HIS A 232 -21.30 14.08 -1.59
N HIS A 233 -21.38 13.65 -2.84
CA HIS A 233 -20.90 12.32 -3.27
C HIS A 233 -19.43 12.41 -3.63
N LEU A 234 -18.56 11.79 -2.82
CA LEU A 234 -17.13 11.95 -2.91
C LEU A 234 -16.45 10.68 -3.40
N CYS A 235 -15.48 10.85 -4.31
CA CYS A 235 -14.62 9.77 -4.76
C CYS A 235 -13.15 10.20 -4.74
N SER A 236 -12.27 9.31 -4.35
CA SER A 236 -10.84 9.47 -4.62
C SER A 236 -10.52 8.96 -6.02
N ILE A 237 -9.80 9.77 -6.78
CA ILE A 237 -9.39 9.47 -8.14
C ILE A 237 -7.96 8.95 -8.15
N VAL A 238 -7.75 7.86 -8.88
CA VAL A 238 -6.43 7.39 -9.27
C VAL A 238 -6.43 7.21 -10.78
N TRP A 239 -5.77 8.11 -11.49
CA TRP A 239 -5.70 8.10 -12.95
C TRP A 239 -4.25 7.87 -13.41
N SER A 240 -3.98 6.72 -13.97
CA SER A 240 -2.68 6.45 -14.58
C SER A 240 -2.63 7.05 -15.97
N LEU A 241 -1.67 7.94 -16.20
CA LEU A 241 -1.51 8.68 -17.45
C LEU A 241 -0.05 8.62 -17.90
N GLN A 242 0.18 8.61 -19.20
CA GLN A 242 1.51 8.87 -19.75
C GLN A 242 2.01 10.23 -19.26
N GLU A 243 3.30 10.38 -19.04
CA GLU A 243 3.88 11.55 -18.38
C GLU A 243 3.47 12.88 -19.03
N ALA A 244 3.56 12.97 -20.37
CA ALA A 244 3.16 14.17 -21.11
C ALA A 244 1.67 14.50 -20.94
N VAL A 245 0.80 13.48 -20.97
CA VAL A 245 -0.65 13.66 -20.77
C VAL A 245 -0.97 14.06 -19.33
N ALA A 246 -0.22 13.51 -18.36
CA ALA A 246 -0.38 13.89 -16.96
C ALA A 246 -0.05 15.36 -16.72
N GLU A 247 0.99 15.89 -17.37
CA GLU A 247 1.36 17.30 -17.30
C GLU A 247 0.29 18.21 -17.92
N GLU A 248 -0.26 17.83 -19.08
CA GLU A 248 -1.37 18.53 -19.71
C GLU A 248 -2.61 18.59 -18.78
N VAL A 249 -2.97 17.43 -18.19
CA VAL A 249 -4.15 17.33 -17.32
C VAL A 249 -3.95 18.09 -16.01
N LEU A 250 -2.74 18.12 -15.46
CA LEU A 250 -2.42 18.91 -14.26
C LEU A 250 -2.52 20.42 -14.51
N ALA A 251 -2.21 20.88 -15.72
CA ALA A 251 -2.24 22.28 -16.09
C ALA A 251 -3.66 22.83 -16.36
N LEU A 252 -4.68 21.97 -16.46
CA LEU A 252 -6.05 22.39 -16.70
C LEU A 252 -6.61 23.21 -15.52
N SER A 253 -7.51 24.15 -15.82
CA SER A 253 -8.37 24.74 -14.78
C SER A 253 -9.27 23.68 -14.14
N ASP A 254 -9.79 23.92 -12.94
CA ASP A 254 -10.65 22.96 -12.24
C ASP A 254 -11.88 22.57 -13.06
N ALA A 255 -12.54 23.55 -13.70
CA ALA A 255 -13.68 23.28 -14.57
C ALA A 255 -13.31 22.41 -15.78
N ALA A 256 -12.18 22.71 -16.44
CA ALA A 256 -11.69 21.92 -17.58
C ALA A 256 -11.25 20.51 -17.16
N PHE A 257 -10.64 20.39 -15.99
CA PHE A 257 -10.27 19.09 -15.41
C PHE A 257 -11.51 18.24 -15.11
N CYS A 258 -12.52 18.82 -14.42
CA CYS A 258 -13.77 18.12 -14.12
C CYS A 258 -14.47 17.62 -15.39
N ALA A 259 -14.57 18.47 -16.42
CA ALA A 259 -15.13 18.07 -17.72
C ALA A 259 -14.32 16.95 -18.39
N ARG A 260 -12.99 17.07 -18.40
CA ARG A 260 -12.09 16.05 -18.98
C ARG A 260 -12.20 14.71 -18.25
N LEU A 261 -12.23 14.75 -16.91
CA LEU A 261 -12.36 13.57 -16.06
C LEU A 261 -13.74 12.91 -16.24
N GLY A 262 -14.83 13.69 -16.22
CA GLY A 262 -16.19 13.19 -16.45
C GLY A 262 -16.30 12.48 -17.80
N SER A 263 -15.82 13.11 -18.88
CA SER A 263 -15.76 12.50 -20.21
C SER A 263 -14.92 11.22 -20.24
N ALA A 264 -13.75 11.22 -19.61
CA ALA A 264 -12.89 10.04 -19.52
C ALA A 264 -13.57 8.88 -18.75
N PHE A 265 -14.54 9.18 -17.89
CA PHE A 265 -15.31 8.21 -17.10
C PHE A 265 -16.72 7.92 -17.65
N GLU A 266 -17.04 8.42 -18.87
CA GLU A 266 -18.37 8.30 -19.52
C GLU A 266 -19.51 8.85 -18.67
N GLU A 267 -19.21 9.81 -17.80
CA GLU A 267 -20.17 10.38 -16.83
C GLU A 267 -20.96 9.33 -16.04
N THR A 268 -20.34 8.16 -15.77
CA THR A 268 -20.98 7.01 -15.10
C THR A 268 -21.59 7.40 -13.74
N LEU A 269 -20.99 8.36 -13.04
CA LEU A 269 -21.49 8.96 -11.80
C LEU A 269 -22.06 10.39 -12.03
N GLY A 270 -22.51 10.67 -13.25
CA GLY A 270 -22.90 12.01 -13.65
C GLY A 270 -21.70 12.96 -13.79
N PRO A 271 -21.94 14.25 -14.00
CA PRO A 271 -20.86 15.25 -14.05
C PRO A 271 -20.00 15.26 -12.80
N VAL A 272 -18.70 15.50 -12.98
CA VAL A 272 -17.80 15.85 -11.89
C VAL A 272 -17.97 17.33 -11.60
N VAL A 273 -18.40 17.67 -10.39
CA VAL A 273 -18.83 19.05 -10.05
C VAL A 273 -17.75 19.84 -9.30
N ALA A 274 -16.82 19.16 -8.63
CA ALA A 274 -15.70 19.79 -7.94
C ALA A 274 -14.49 18.84 -7.83
N SER A 275 -13.30 19.39 -7.70
CA SER A 275 -12.06 18.61 -7.41
C SER A 275 -11.20 19.33 -6.37
N SER A 276 -10.52 18.54 -5.54
CA SER A 276 -9.43 19.00 -4.69
C SER A 276 -8.18 19.35 -5.51
N PRO A 277 -7.14 19.91 -4.91
CA PRO A 277 -5.82 20.00 -5.53
C PRO A 277 -5.37 18.64 -6.08
N ARG A 278 -4.75 18.67 -7.25
CA ARG A 278 -4.30 17.48 -7.99
C ARG A 278 -2.82 17.24 -7.73
N PHE A 279 -2.47 15.98 -7.51
CA PHE A 279 -1.08 15.55 -7.33
C PHE A 279 -0.76 14.49 -8.36
N ALA A 280 0.50 14.41 -8.81
CA ALA A 280 0.95 13.35 -9.69
C ALA A 280 2.24 12.72 -9.17
N PHE A 281 2.26 11.40 -9.11
CA PHE A 281 3.40 10.61 -8.65
C PHE A 281 3.92 9.73 -9.78
N PRO A 282 5.24 9.65 -10.01
CA PRO A 282 5.80 8.76 -11.03
C PRO A 282 5.49 7.29 -10.67
N LEU A 283 5.09 6.53 -11.69
CA LEU A 283 4.81 5.11 -11.57
C LEU A 283 6.04 4.31 -11.93
N ARG A 284 6.76 3.88 -10.91
CA ARG A 284 7.94 3.03 -11.03
C ARG A 284 7.71 1.71 -10.33
N GLN A 285 8.15 0.65 -10.94
CA GLN A 285 8.24 -0.64 -10.30
C GLN A 285 9.68 -0.87 -9.86
N ARG A 286 9.85 -1.30 -8.61
CA ARG A 286 11.14 -1.69 -8.05
C ARG A 286 10.95 -2.97 -7.24
N HIS A 287 11.88 -3.89 -7.37
CA HIS A 287 11.85 -5.15 -6.66
C HIS A 287 13.27 -5.55 -6.23
N ALA A 288 13.47 -5.76 -4.93
CA ALA A 288 14.70 -6.33 -4.42
C ALA A 288 14.80 -7.80 -4.84
N VAL A 289 15.94 -8.22 -5.39
CA VAL A 289 16.15 -9.61 -5.83
C VAL A 289 16.02 -10.56 -4.64
N ASP A 290 16.55 -10.15 -3.49
CA ASP A 290 16.37 -10.84 -2.22
C ASP A 290 15.84 -9.85 -1.19
N TYR A 291 14.97 -10.31 -0.28
CA TYR A 291 14.40 -9.49 0.79
C TYR A 291 15.19 -9.57 2.08
N ILE A 292 16.18 -10.43 2.11
CA ILE A 292 16.94 -10.75 3.32
C ILE A 292 18.45 -10.82 3.08
N GLN A 293 19.17 -10.51 4.12
CA GLN A 293 20.59 -10.85 4.33
C GLN A 293 20.72 -11.35 5.78
N PRO A 294 21.86 -11.96 6.19
CA PRO A 294 22.05 -12.34 7.59
C PRO A 294 21.77 -11.15 8.52
N GLY A 295 20.83 -11.28 9.46
CA GLY A 295 20.43 -10.23 10.38
C GLY A 295 19.66 -9.04 9.77
N VAL A 296 19.27 -9.08 8.50
CA VAL A 296 18.57 -7.98 7.82
C VAL A 296 17.37 -8.48 7.05
N ALA A 297 16.24 -7.76 7.13
CA ALA A 297 15.06 -7.98 6.32
C ALA A 297 14.54 -6.64 5.72
N LEU A 298 14.01 -6.70 4.52
CA LEU A 298 13.26 -5.60 3.89
C LEU A 298 11.78 -5.97 3.86
N VAL A 299 10.91 -4.99 4.10
CA VAL A 299 9.45 -5.15 4.05
C VAL A 299 8.81 -4.03 3.24
N ALA A 300 7.63 -4.29 2.68
CA ALA A 300 6.82 -3.32 1.94
C ALA A 300 7.61 -2.64 0.81
N ASP A 301 7.45 -1.32 0.63
CA ASP A 301 8.09 -0.57 -0.46
C ASP A 301 9.63 -0.59 -0.41
N ALA A 302 10.24 -0.91 0.74
CA ALA A 302 11.69 -1.12 0.82
C ALA A 302 12.11 -2.41 0.09
N ALA A 303 11.27 -3.44 0.09
CA ALA A 303 11.46 -4.69 -0.64
C ALA A 303 10.92 -4.64 -2.08
N HIS A 304 9.72 -4.08 -2.25
CA HIS A 304 9.02 -4.04 -3.54
C HIS A 304 8.09 -2.84 -3.65
N THR A 305 8.29 -2.03 -4.66
CA THR A 305 7.36 -0.98 -5.06
C THR A 305 6.61 -1.48 -6.29
N ILE A 306 5.30 -1.58 -6.21
CA ILE A 306 4.46 -2.05 -7.32
C ILE A 306 3.68 -0.90 -7.94
N HIS A 307 3.26 -1.09 -9.19
CA HIS A 307 2.32 -0.18 -9.84
C HIS A 307 1.01 -0.12 -9.04
N PRO A 308 0.53 1.06 -8.62
CA PRO A 308 -0.64 1.19 -7.74
C PRO A 308 -1.96 0.96 -8.48
N LEU A 309 -2.10 -0.15 -9.20
CA LEU A 309 -3.40 -0.58 -9.71
C LEU A 309 -4.30 -0.85 -8.48
N ALA A 310 -5.32 -0.02 -8.31
CA ALA A 310 -6.32 -0.12 -7.24
C ALA A 310 -5.78 -0.04 -5.79
N GLY A 311 -4.68 0.69 -5.54
CA GLY A 311 -4.20 0.93 -4.16
C GLY A 311 -3.68 -0.31 -3.42
N GLN A 312 -3.20 -1.33 -4.13
CA GLN A 312 -2.83 -2.63 -3.53
C GLN A 312 -1.45 -2.68 -2.85
N GLY A 313 -0.58 -1.69 -3.05
CA GLY A 313 0.78 -1.72 -2.49
C GLY A 313 0.82 -1.88 -0.97
N ILE A 314 -0.05 -1.17 -0.25
CA ILE A 314 -0.13 -1.24 1.20
C ILE A 314 -0.53 -2.65 1.69
N ASN A 315 -1.41 -3.35 0.98
CA ASN A 315 -1.87 -4.68 1.36
C ASN A 315 -0.74 -5.70 1.34
N LEU A 316 0.11 -5.65 0.32
CA LEU A 316 1.29 -6.50 0.23
C LEU A 316 2.29 -6.17 1.35
N GLY A 317 2.50 -4.87 1.62
CA GLY A 317 3.37 -4.41 2.70
C GLY A 317 2.90 -4.87 4.08
N LEU A 318 1.61 -4.76 4.38
CA LEU A 318 1.04 -5.25 5.64
C LEU A 318 1.12 -6.78 5.76
N GLN A 319 1.01 -7.51 4.65
CA GLN A 319 1.22 -8.95 4.64
C GLN A 319 2.69 -9.33 4.88
N ASP A 320 3.65 -8.59 4.34
CA ASP A 320 5.07 -8.79 4.63
C ASP A 320 5.33 -8.61 6.13
N VAL A 321 4.81 -7.52 6.70
CA VAL A 321 4.91 -7.22 8.13
C VAL A 321 4.30 -8.33 8.99
N SER A 322 3.09 -8.78 8.66
CA SER A 322 2.41 -9.85 9.38
C SER A 322 3.23 -11.13 9.39
N VAL A 323 3.76 -11.53 8.23
CA VAL A 323 4.55 -12.77 8.10
C VAL A 323 5.90 -12.65 8.80
N LEU A 324 6.60 -11.50 8.68
CA LEU A 324 7.87 -11.29 9.36
C LEU A 324 7.67 -11.31 10.89
N ALA A 325 6.63 -10.62 11.39
CA ALA A 325 6.32 -10.64 12.83
C ALA A 325 6.02 -12.04 13.34
N GLU A 326 5.24 -12.85 12.61
CA GLU A 326 4.96 -14.24 12.96
C GLU A 326 6.26 -15.07 13.09
N GLU A 327 7.17 -14.97 12.10
CA GLU A 327 8.42 -15.73 12.12
C GLU A 327 9.34 -15.28 13.26
N VAL A 328 9.42 -13.97 13.54
CA VAL A 328 10.23 -13.41 14.63
C VAL A 328 9.68 -13.84 15.99
N LEU A 329 8.37 -13.74 16.21
CA LEU A 329 7.72 -14.13 17.48
C LEU A 329 7.84 -15.63 17.73
N GLN A 330 7.65 -16.48 16.72
CA GLN A 330 7.84 -17.93 16.86
C GLN A 330 9.28 -18.30 17.17
N ALA A 331 10.26 -17.59 16.63
CA ALA A 331 11.66 -17.79 16.96
C ALA A 331 11.95 -17.38 18.40
N HIS A 332 11.48 -16.19 18.81
CA HIS A 332 11.65 -15.70 20.18
C HIS A 332 11.07 -16.66 21.22
N GLN A 333 9.87 -17.18 21.01
CA GLN A 333 9.23 -18.19 21.86
C GLN A 333 10.05 -19.48 22.00
N ARG A 334 10.88 -19.80 21.02
CA ARG A 334 11.80 -20.96 21.01
C ARG A 334 13.20 -20.61 21.52
N GLY A 335 13.43 -19.41 22.03
CA GLY A 335 14.74 -18.93 22.48
C GLY A 335 15.75 -18.74 21.35
N LEU A 336 15.29 -18.55 20.10
CA LEU A 336 16.15 -18.32 18.93
C LEU A 336 16.28 -16.83 18.64
N GLU A 337 17.42 -16.41 18.12
CA GLU A 337 17.64 -15.01 17.73
C GLU A 337 16.81 -14.60 16.51
N PRO A 338 16.22 -13.38 16.50
CA PRO A 338 15.34 -12.91 15.43
C PRO A 338 16.05 -12.70 14.08
N GLY A 339 17.37 -12.46 14.09
CA GLY A 339 18.17 -12.23 12.89
C GLY A 339 18.70 -13.48 12.18
N ARG A 340 18.32 -14.66 12.62
CA ARG A 340 18.79 -15.92 12.00
C ARG A 340 18.36 -16.03 10.55
N LEU A 341 19.31 -16.41 9.69
CA LEU A 341 19.07 -16.47 8.24
C LEU A 341 18.02 -17.53 7.85
N ASP A 342 17.94 -18.66 8.55
CA ASP A 342 16.97 -19.73 8.28
C ASP A 342 15.53 -19.28 8.58
N LEU A 343 15.34 -18.43 9.60
CA LEU A 343 14.08 -17.79 9.93
C LEU A 343 13.72 -16.76 8.84
N LEU A 344 14.61 -15.86 8.52
CA LEU A 344 14.39 -14.84 7.49
C LEU A 344 14.15 -15.48 6.12
N ALA A 345 14.79 -16.62 5.82
CA ALA A 345 14.52 -17.39 4.61
C ALA A 345 13.08 -17.96 4.55
N ARG A 346 12.45 -18.28 5.71
CA ARG A 346 11.02 -18.65 5.74
C ARG A 346 10.14 -17.46 5.41
N TYR A 347 10.39 -16.30 5.99
CA TYR A 347 9.73 -15.06 5.63
C TYR A 347 9.82 -14.80 4.12
N GLN A 348 11.03 -14.82 3.55
CA GLN A 348 11.24 -14.57 2.13
C GLN A 348 10.47 -15.57 1.25
N ARG A 349 10.50 -16.86 1.56
CA ARG A 349 9.76 -17.88 0.78
C ARG A 349 8.26 -17.66 0.81
N ARG A 350 7.69 -17.29 1.96
CA ARG A 350 6.25 -17.05 2.12
C ARG A 350 5.78 -15.79 1.39
N ARG A 351 6.66 -14.80 1.21
CA ARG A 351 6.26 -13.49 0.67
C ARG A 351 6.68 -13.24 -0.77
N LYS A 352 7.93 -13.59 -1.11
CA LYS A 352 8.48 -13.26 -2.43
C LYS A 352 7.71 -13.90 -3.59
N GLY A 353 7.25 -15.14 -3.42
CA GLY A 353 6.42 -15.82 -4.43
C GLY A 353 5.12 -15.07 -4.71
N ASP A 354 4.37 -14.75 -3.65
CA ASP A 354 3.09 -14.03 -3.74
C ASP A 354 3.29 -12.62 -4.36
N ASN A 355 4.32 -11.91 -3.92
CA ASN A 355 4.64 -10.57 -4.42
C ASN A 355 5.01 -10.60 -5.91
N LEU A 356 5.79 -11.59 -6.36
CA LEU A 356 6.14 -11.77 -7.78
C LEU A 356 4.94 -12.12 -8.65
N VAL A 357 4.04 -12.98 -8.16
CA VAL A 357 2.78 -13.31 -8.86
C VAL A 357 1.92 -12.06 -9.01
N MET A 358 1.77 -11.28 -7.95
CA MET A 358 0.99 -10.03 -8.00
C MET A 358 1.62 -9.02 -8.96
N MET A 359 2.94 -8.83 -8.89
CA MET A 359 3.67 -7.94 -9.81
C MET A 359 3.51 -8.38 -11.27
N GLY A 360 3.66 -9.69 -11.54
CA GLY A 360 3.49 -10.24 -12.88
C GLY A 360 2.05 -10.10 -13.39
N ALA A 361 1.06 -10.28 -12.53
CA ALA A 361 -0.35 -10.04 -12.87
C ALA A 361 -0.60 -8.58 -13.24
N MET A 362 -0.10 -7.62 -12.43
CA MET A 362 -0.25 -6.18 -12.70
C MET A 362 0.44 -5.75 -14.00
N ASP A 363 1.67 -6.22 -14.24
CA ASP A 363 2.40 -5.97 -15.50
C ASP A 363 1.67 -6.59 -16.70
N GLY A 364 1.18 -7.81 -16.56
CA GLY A 364 0.39 -8.50 -17.57
C GLY A 364 -0.91 -7.76 -17.91
N PHE A 365 -1.65 -7.30 -16.90
CA PHE A 365 -2.84 -6.45 -17.09
C PHE A 365 -2.48 -5.17 -17.83
N LYS A 366 -1.48 -4.44 -17.37
CA LYS A 366 -1.03 -3.20 -18.02
C LYS A 366 -0.74 -3.43 -19.50
N ARG A 367 0.14 -4.38 -19.81
CA ARG A 367 0.51 -4.70 -21.21
C ARG A 367 -0.69 -5.10 -22.05
N LEU A 368 -1.63 -5.89 -21.50
CA LEU A 368 -2.82 -6.31 -22.22
C LEU A 368 -3.74 -5.14 -22.60
N PHE A 369 -3.87 -4.15 -21.68
CA PHE A 369 -4.74 -3.00 -21.90
C PHE A 369 -4.08 -1.89 -22.73
N GLU A 370 -2.76 -1.81 -22.79
CA GLU A 370 -2.02 -0.90 -23.68
C GLU A 370 -2.02 -1.33 -25.14
N GLN A 371 -2.30 -2.62 -25.43
CA GLN A 371 -2.32 -3.12 -26.79
C GLN A 371 -3.54 -2.64 -27.56
N GLN A 372 -3.27 -1.97 -28.70
CA GLN A 372 -4.31 -1.40 -29.57
C GLN A 372 -4.72 -2.31 -30.74
N SER A 373 -4.05 -3.46 -30.94
CA SER A 373 -4.37 -4.37 -32.03
C SER A 373 -5.75 -5.00 -31.87
N LEU A 374 -6.56 -4.99 -32.93
CA LEU A 374 -7.94 -5.49 -32.92
C LEU A 374 -8.08 -6.92 -32.40
N PRO A 375 -7.20 -7.91 -32.77
CA PRO A 375 -7.30 -9.27 -32.25
C PRO A 375 -7.11 -9.34 -30.73
N LEU A 376 -6.16 -8.58 -30.17
CA LEU A 376 -5.90 -8.56 -28.72
C LEU A 376 -7.00 -7.85 -27.96
N ARG A 377 -7.57 -6.77 -28.50
CA ARG A 377 -8.75 -6.12 -27.93
C ARG A 377 -9.95 -7.06 -27.88
N TRP A 378 -10.19 -7.81 -28.98
CA TRP A 378 -11.26 -8.81 -29.01
C TRP A 378 -11.03 -9.92 -27.98
N LEU A 379 -9.82 -10.47 -27.90
CA LEU A 379 -9.44 -11.50 -26.92
C LEU A 379 -9.60 -11.00 -25.48
N ARG A 380 -9.16 -9.79 -25.19
CA ARG A 380 -9.31 -9.13 -23.89
C ARG A 380 -10.77 -9.02 -23.48
N ASN A 381 -11.62 -8.50 -24.37
CA ASN A 381 -13.05 -8.35 -24.11
C ASN A 381 -13.77 -9.71 -23.97
N ALA A 382 -13.40 -10.70 -24.79
CA ALA A 382 -13.90 -12.07 -24.65
C ALA A 382 -13.46 -12.71 -23.33
N GLY A 383 -12.22 -12.49 -22.91
CA GLY A 383 -11.68 -12.94 -21.63
C GLY A 383 -12.42 -12.34 -20.43
N MET A 384 -12.66 -11.02 -20.44
CA MET A 384 -13.44 -10.33 -19.40
C MET A 384 -14.86 -10.89 -19.29
N ARG A 385 -15.54 -11.08 -20.42
CA ARG A 385 -16.88 -11.70 -20.45
C ARG A 385 -16.85 -13.15 -19.95
N GLY A 386 -15.84 -13.92 -20.35
CA GLY A 386 -15.67 -15.30 -19.89
C GLY A 386 -15.50 -15.38 -18.37
N VAL A 387 -14.66 -14.52 -17.79
CA VAL A 387 -14.51 -14.43 -16.32
C VAL A 387 -15.82 -14.02 -15.66
N ALA A 388 -16.55 -13.05 -16.22
CA ALA A 388 -17.83 -12.60 -15.68
C ALA A 388 -18.89 -13.73 -15.64
N GLN A 389 -18.87 -14.64 -16.61
CA GLN A 389 -19.86 -15.72 -16.76
C GLN A 389 -19.51 -17.01 -15.99
N ILE A 390 -18.23 -17.24 -15.70
CA ILE A 390 -17.77 -18.46 -15.01
C ILE A 390 -17.63 -18.19 -13.51
N ALA A 391 -18.74 -18.37 -12.75
CA ALA A 391 -18.78 -18.07 -11.33
C ALA A 391 -17.63 -18.67 -10.49
N PRO A 392 -17.22 -19.96 -10.62
CA PRO A 392 -16.10 -20.50 -9.86
C PRO A 392 -14.75 -19.79 -10.14
N LEU A 393 -14.49 -19.43 -11.40
CA LEU A 393 -13.27 -18.71 -11.79
C LEU A 393 -13.28 -17.30 -11.22
N LYS A 394 -14.39 -16.60 -11.35
CA LYS A 394 -14.61 -15.27 -10.80
C LYS A 394 -14.40 -15.25 -9.29
N GLN A 395 -15.05 -16.16 -8.55
CA GLN A 395 -14.90 -16.28 -7.10
C GLN A 395 -13.46 -16.59 -6.67
N ARG A 396 -12.76 -17.46 -7.41
CA ARG A 396 -11.35 -17.76 -7.15
C ARG A 396 -10.47 -16.51 -7.28
N LEU A 397 -10.66 -15.74 -8.37
CA LEU A 397 -9.94 -14.49 -8.58
C LEU A 397 -10.26 -13.46 -7.48
N MET A 398 -11.54 -13.34 -7.10
CA MET A 398 -11.96 -12.49 -5.99
C MET A 398 -11.27 -12.88 -4.69
N ARG A 399 -11.31 -14.16 -4.30
CA ARG A 399 -10.65 -14.64 -3.07
C ARG A 399 -9.15 -14.32 -3.05
N GLN A 400 -8.49 -14.56 -4.19
CA GLN A 400 -7.06 -14.25 -4.32
C GLN A 400 -6.78 -12.74 -4.18
N ALA A 401 -7.59 -11.90 -4.83
CA ALA A 401 -7.45 -10.44 -4.75
C ALA A 401 -7.72 -9.89 -3.33
N LEU A 402 -8.68 -10.48 -2.60
CA LEU A 402 -9.05 -10.12 -1.24
C LEU A 402 -8.13 -10.74 -0.18
N GLY A 403 -7.27 -11.67 -0.56
CA GLY A 403 -6.38 -12.40 0.36
C GLY A 403 -7.12 -13.36 1.30
N ILE A 404 -8.34 -13.78 0.95
CA ILE A 404 -9.15 -14.78 1.65
C ILE A 404 -9.09 -16.10 0.86
N GLY A 405 -8.02 -16.84 1.06
CA GLY A 405 -7.78 -18.11 0.41
C GLY A 405 -7.29 -19.15 1.40
#